data_529ec45a98dca82a997e417e5407b895
#
_entry.id   529ec45a98dca82a997e417e5407b895
#
_cell.length_a   1.000
_cell.length_b   1.000
_cell.length_c   1.000
_cell.angle_alpha   90.00
_cell.angle_beta   90.00
_cell.angle_gamma   90.00
#
_symmetry.space_group_name_H-M   'P 1'
#
loop_
_entity.id
_entity.type
_entity.pdbx_description
1 polymer ?
#
loop_
_entity_poly.entity_id
_entity_poly.type
_entity_poly.pdbx_seq_one_letter_code
_entity_poly.pdbx_strand_id
1 'polypeptide(L)'
;MLEQFDQQLFLFINSSNSQFFDNVMYALSGRLIWVPLYLAILIFLGIKYKRKFLIILIFIILAATLADQSSVLVKNIVQRLRPCHNPSLMSVVHLVKGECGGVYGFVSSHATNSFDVALLSLMFIKKRWYTISIILWAAVIGYSRIYLGVHYPGDVICGSLLGAFIGWSMYSLYVLTDKNILKDKAYFNQTSIRPPSGGPDSFREGDRKQE
;
A
#
# COMPACT_ATOMS: atom_id res chain seq x y z
N MET A 1 -10.20 22.65 19.87
CA MET A 1 -11.11 22.87 18.73
C MET A 1 -11.10 21.67 17.75
N LEU A 2 -9.95 21.27 17.18
CA LEU A 2 -9.89 20.12 16.25
C LEU A 2 -10.32 18.80 16.89
N GLU A 3 -9.88 18.51 18.11
CA GLU A 3 -10.24 17.28 18.82
C GLU A 3 -11.75 17.22 19.13
N GLN A 4 -12.34 18.33 19.55
CA GLN A 4 -13.79 18.40 19.80
C GLN A 4 -14.59 18.16 18.53
N PHE A 5 -14.16 18.74 17.40
CA PHE A 5 -14.79 18.50 16.10
C PHE A 5 -14.70 17.03 15.69
N ASP A 6 -13.52 16.41 15.87
CA ASP A 6 -13.30 15.01 15.55
C ASP A 6 -14.18 14.07 16.41
N GLN A 7 -14.35 14.37 17.70
CA GLN A 7 -15.25 13.65 18.60
C GLN A 7 -16.72 13.84 18.22
N GLN A 8 -17.14 15.06 17.87
CA GLN A 8 -18.52 15.33 17.45
C GLN A 8 -18.87 14.60 16.14
N LEU A 9 -17.97 14.65 15.16
CA LEU A 9 -18.14 13.95 13.89
C LEU A 9 -18.16 12.42 14.09
N PHE A 10 -17.32 11.91 14.99
CA PHE A 10 -17.33 10.51 15.40
C PHE A 10 -18.71 10.13 15.97
N LEU A 11 -19.20 10.87 16.96
CA LEU A 11 -20.49 10.58 17.60
C LEU A 11 -21.65 10.64 16.61
N PHE A 12 -21.65 11.62 15.69
CA PHE A 12 -22.65 11.74 14.64
C PHE A 12 -22.71 10.48 13.76
N ILE A 13 -21.56 9.96 13.33
CA ILE A 13 -21.49 8.76 12.49
C ILE A 13 -21.84 7.52 13.31
N ASN A 14 -21.27 7.36 14.50
CA ASN A 14 -21.42 6.18 15.33
C ASN A 14 -22.83 6.02 15.93
N SER A 15 -23.54 7.14 16.20
CA SER A 15 -24.94 7.11 16.67
C SER A 15 -25.94 6.66 15.58
N SER A 16 -25.58 6.78 14.31
CA SER A 16 -26.41 6.35 13.18
C SER A 16 -26.23 4.85 12.92
N ASN A 17 -26.52 4.03 13.93
CA ASN A 17 -26.31 2.57 13.88
C ASN A 17 -27.61 1.78 13.72
N SER A 18 -27.48 0.56 13.22
CA SER A 18 -28.57 -0.44 13.18
C SER A 18 -27.99 -1.84 13.13
N GLN A 19 -28.73 -2.82 13.64
CA GLN A 19 -28.29 -4.22 13.67
C GLN A 19 -27.88 -4.78 12.30
N PHE A 20 -28.57 -4.36 11.23
CA PHE A 20 -28.20 -4.76 9.86
C PHE A 20 -26.83 -4.20 9.48
N PHE A 21 -26.63 -2.87 9.65
CA PHE A 21 -25.33 -2.24 9.32
C PHE A 21 -24.21 -2.66 10.27
N ASP A 22 -24.48 -3.02 11.51
CA ASP A 22 -23.48 -3.60 12.43
C ASP A 22 -22.85 -4.85 11.84
N ASN A 23 -23.68 -5.79 11.34
CA ASN A 23 -23.19 -7.01 10.73
C ASN A 23 -22.43 -6.73 9.42
N VAL A 24 -22.93 -5.83 8.58
CA VAL A 24 -22.29 -5.44 7.33
C VAL A 24 -20.93 -4.78 7.59
N MET A 25 -20.86 -3.77 8.45
CA MET A 25 -19.62 -3.04 8.73
C MET A 25 -18.60 -3.89 9.47
N TYR A 26 -19.07 -4.79 10.35
CA TYR A 26 -18.20 -5.77 10.99
C TYR A 26 -17.56 -6.73 9.97
N ALA A 27 -18.36 -7.27 9.04
CA ALA A 27 -17.86 -8.12 7.97
C ALA A 27 -16.87 -7.37 7.06
N LEU A 28 -17.21 -6.15 6.60
CA LEU A 28 -16.34 -5.34 5.74
C LEU A 28 -15.03 -4.95 6.41
N SER A 29 -15.02 -4.81 7.74
CA SER A 29 -13.81 -4.56 8.52
C SER A 29 -12.94 -5.81 8.70
N GLY A 30 -13.47 -7.00 8.43
CA GLY A 30 -12.76 -8.27 8.56
C GLY A 30 -11.61 -8.41 7.56
N ARG A 31 -10.48 -8.95 7.99
CA ARG A 31 -9.30 -9.14 7.11
C ARG A 31 -9.51 -10.26 6.09
N LEU A 32 -10.14 -11.36 6.51
CA LEU A 32 -10.28 -12.57 5.70
C LEU A 32 -11.23 -12.41 4.51
N ILE A 33 -12.25 -11.56 4.63
CA ILE A 33 -13.21 -11.30 3.57
C ILE A 33 -12.54 -10.72 2.30
N TRP A 34 -11.41 -10.07 2.44
CA TRP A 34 -10.68 -9.41 1.35
C TRP A 34 -9.57 -10.26 0.74
N VAL A 35 -9.32 -11.46 1.26
CA VAL A 35 -8.35 -12.41 0.66
C VAL A 35 -8.63 -12.68 -0.82
N PRO A 36 -9.88 -12.91 -1.27
CA PRO A 36 -10.15 -13.07 -2.70
C PRO A 36 -9.77 -11.86 -3.55
N LEU A 37 -9.98 -10.63 -3.05
CA LEU A 37 -9.57 -9.41 -3.73
C LEU A 37 -8.05 -9.33 -3.86
N TYR A 38 -7.31 -9.60 -2.78
CA TYR A 38 -5.84 -9.59 -2.80
C TYR A 38 -5.29 -10.62 -3.77
N LEU A 39 -5.84 -11.83 -3.78
CA LEU A 39 -5.47 -12.87 -4.72
C LEU A 39 -5.76 -12.46 -6.17
N ALA A 40 -6.93 -11.87 -6.43
CA ALA A 40 -7.28 -11.39 -7.77
C ALA A 40 -6.29 -10.31 -8.27
N ILE A 41 -5.89 -9.37 -7.40
CA ILE A 41 -4.88 -8.35 -7.71
C ILE A 41 -3.53 -9.03 -8.05
N LEU A 42 -3.06 -9.97 -7.21
CA LEU A 42 -1.79 -10.66 -7.42
C LEU A 42 -1.79 -11.48 -8.70
N ILE A 43 -2.86 -12.23 -8.98
CA ILE A 43 -3.01 -13.02 -10.21
C ILE A 43 -2.98 -12.10 -11.43
N PHE A 44 -3.76 -11.00 -11.40
CA PHE A 44 -3.77 -10.03 -12.48
C PHE A 44 -2.38 -9.43 -12.74
N LEU A 45 -1.66 -9.04 -11.70
CA LEU A 45 -0.30 -8.50 -11.82
C LEU A 45 0.68 -9.56 -12.33
N GLY A 46 0.55 -10.82 -11.89
CA GLY A 46 1.35 -11.95 -12.37
C GLY A 46 1.18 -12.17 -13.87
N ILE A 47 -0.06 -12.20 -14.36
CA ILE A 47 -0.38 -12.35 -15.79
C ILE A 47 0.14 -11.15 -16.60
N LYS A 48 -0.07 -9.93 -16.09
CA LYS A 48 0.30 -8.68 -16.80
C LYS A 48 1.80 -8.47 -16.87
N TYR A 49 2.54 -8.71 -15.78
CA TYR A 49 3.95 -8.36 -15.66
C TYR A 49 4.92 -9.54 -15.82
N LYS A 50 4.43 -10.77 -15.81
CA LYS A 50 5.21 -12.02 -16.07
C LYS A 50 6.53 -12.06 -15.26
N ARG A 51 7.69 -12.01 -15.94
CA ARG A 51 9.02 -12.10 -15.31
C ARG A 51 9.31 -10.97 -14.31
N LYS A 52 8.68 -9.80 -14.46
CA LYS A 52 8.84 -8.67 -13.52
C LYS A 52 7.99 -8.83 -12.26
N PHE A 53 7.05 -9.78 -12.25
CA PHE A 53 6.13 -9.98 -11.13
C PHE A 53 6.84 -10.27 -9.81
N LEU A 54 7.94 -11.03 -9.82
CA LEU A 54 8.71 -11.31 -8.60
C LEU A 54 9.25 -10.04 -7.95
N ILE A 55 9.74 -9.08 -8.73
CA ILE A 55 10.20 -7.79 -8.20
C ILE A 55 9.02 -7.01 -7.66
N ILE A 56 7.90 -6.96 -8.40
CA ILE A 56 6.66 -6.29 -7.95
C ILE A 56 6.17 -6.90 -6.63
N LEU A 57 6.20 -8.22 -6.50
CA LEU A 57 5.79 -8.93 -5.28
C LEU A 57 6.65 -8.53 -4.07
N ILE A 58 7.96 -8.39 -4.25
CA ILE A 58 8.85 -7.89 -3.19
C ILE A 58 8.42 -6.48 -2.74
N PHE A 59 8.14 -5.57 -3.68
CA PHE A 59 7.67 -4.22 -3.35
C PHE A 59 6.29 -4.21 -2.67
N ILE A 60 5.38 -5.12 -3.05
CA ILE A 60 4.08 -5.28 -2.37
C ILE A 60 4.28 -5.75 -0.92
N ILE A 61 5.15 -6.72 -0.68
CA ILE A 61 5.44 -7.22 0.67
C ILE A 61 6.09 -6.12 1.53
N LEU A 62 7.05 -5.39 0.97
CA LEU A 62 7.70 -4.27 1.66
C LEU A 62 6.69 -3.16 1.99
N ALA A 63 5.81 -2.80 1.05
CA ALA A 63 4.77 -1.80 1.24
C ALA A 63 3.82 -2.19 2.40
N ALA A 64 3.28 -3.41 2.35
CA ALA A 64 2.38 -3.92 3.39
C ALA A 64 3.06 -3.96 4.78
N THR A 65 4.32 -4.41 4.84
CA THR A 65 5.09 -4.43 6.09
C THR A 65 5.32 -3.01 6.62
N LEU A 66 5.73 -2.08 5.77
CA LEU A 66 5.93 -0.68 6.16
C LEU A 66 4.64 -0.02 6.62
N ALA A 67 3.53 -0.25 5.93
CA ALA A 67 2.23 0.30 6.29
C ALA A 67 1.78 -0.19 7.68
N ASP A 68 1.88 -1.49 7.93
CA ASP A 68 1.52 -2.06 9.23
C ASP A 68 2.44 -1.54 10.35
N GLN A 69 3.76 -1.67 10.19
CA GLN A 69 4.74 -1.27 11.22
C GLN A 69 4.73 0.25 11.48
N SER A 70 4.60 1.08 10.45
CA SER A 70 4.51 2.53 10.61
C SER A 70 3.26 2.91 11.41
N SER A 71 2.12 2.27 11.14
CA SER A 71 0.89 2.53 11.87
C SER A 71 1.00 2.15 13.36
N VAL A 72 1.70 1.04 13.67
CA VAL A 72 1.97 0.61 15.04
C VAL A 72 2.93 1.56 15.74
N LEU A 73 4.00 1.97 15.05
CA LEU A 73 4.97 2.93 15.59
C LEU A 73 4.29 4.26 15.96
N VAL A 74 3.48 4.82 15.04
CA VAL A 74 2.75 6.07 15.29
C VAL A 74 1.79 5.94 16.48
N LYS A 75 1.09 4.79 16.64
CA LYS A 75 0.24 4.54 17.82
C LYS A 75 1.02 4.61 19.12
N ASN A 76 2.20 4.00 19.16
CA ASN A 76 3.04 3.96 20.35
C ASN A 76 3.65 5.33 20.70
N ILE A 77 3.87 6.19 19.70
CA ILE A 77 4.39 7.55 19.90
C ILE A 77 3.26 8.51 20.34
N VAL A 78 2.14 8.51 19.61
CA VAL A 78 1.06 9.48 19.83
C VAL A 78 0.17 9.13 21.03
N GLN A 79 -0.03 7.83 21.31
CA GLN A 79 -0.78 7.30 22.44
C GLN A 79 -2.21 7.87 22.60
N ARG A 80 -2.85 8.26 21.48
CA ARG A 80 -4.23 8.73 21.49
C ARG A 80 -5.16 7.56 21.80
N LEU A 81 -5.97 7.69 22.84
CA LEU A 81 -6.97 6.67 23.20
C LEU A 81 -8.01 6.52 22.10
N ARG A 82 -8.48 5.30 21.87
CA ARG A 82 -9.64 5.03 21.00
C ARG A 82 -10.93 5.59 21.63
N PRO A 83 -11.99 5.86 20.82
CA PRO A 83 -13.28 6.28 21.35
C PRO A 83 -13.81 5.37 22.46
N CYS A 84 -13.71 4.05 22.26
CA CYS A 84 -14.14 3.03 23.22
C CYS A 84 -13.29 2.91 24.50
N HIS A 85 -12.09 3.52 24.54
CA HIS A 85 -11.23 3.63 25.72
C HIS A 85 -11.16 5.05 26.31
N ASN A 86 -11.85 6.01 25.67
CA ASN A 86 -11.90 7.39 26.17
C ASN A 86 -12.91 7.49 27.32
N PRO A 87 -12.49 7.86 28.55
CA PRO A 87 -13.40 7.92 29.70
C PRO A 87 -14.62 8.81 29.51
N SER A 88 -14.49 9.86 28.69
CA SER A 88 -15.59 10.80 28.41
C SER A 88 -16.59 10.28 27.38
N LEU A 89 -16.26 9.25 26.61
CA LEU A 89 -17.07 8.76 25.50
C LEU A 89 -17.50 7.29 25.64
N MET A 90 -16.77 6.49 26.40
CA MET A 90 -16.99 5.05 26.49
C MET A 90 -18.41 4.63 26.91
N SER A 91 -19.14 5.51 27.60
CA SER A 91 -20.54 5.25 28.02
C SER A 91 -21.57 5.49 26.93
N VAL A 92 -21.20 6.24 25.85
CA VAL A 92 -22.11 6.63 24.77
C VAL A 92 -21.71 6.04 23.41
N VAL A 93 -20.51 5.44 23.32
CA VAL A 93 -20.03 4.81 22.08
C VAL A 93 -20.81 3.53 21.80
N HIS A 94 -21.39 3.46 20.59
CA HIS A 94 -21.92 2.21 20.06
C HIS A 94 -20.76 1.32 19.60
N LEU A 95 -20.42 0.30 20.40
CA LEU A 95 -19.34 -0.63 20.14
C LEU A 95 -19.91 -1.97 19.64
N VAL A 96 -19.69 -2.28 18.36
CA VAL A 96 -20.22 -3.50 17.75
C VAL A 96 -19.47 -4.72 18.27
N LYS A 97 -20.22 -5.73 18.76
CA LYS A 97 -19.71 -6.96 19.37
C LYS A 97 -18.76 -6.78 20.57
N GLY A 98 -18.68 -5.60 21.16
CA GLY A 98 -17.81 -5.31 22.28
C GLY A 98 -16.30 -5.35 21.97
N GLU A 99 -15.91 -5.39 20.69
CA GLU A 99 -14.51 -5.52 20.29
C GLU A 99 -13.87 -4.14 20.05
N CYS A 100 -13.21 -3.59 21.06
CA CYS A 100 -12.48 -2.34 20.96
C CYS A 100 -11.08 -2.50 20.34
N GLY A 101 -10.41 -3.60 20.60
CA GLY A 101 -9.00 -3.83 20.23
C GLY A 101 -8.02 -3.16 21.19
N GLY A 102 -6.82 -2.81 20.71
CA GLY A 102 -5.79 -2.17 21.55
C GLY A 102 -6.16 -0.76 22.00
N VAL A 103 -5.47 -0.27 23.04
CA VAL A 103 -5.79 1.01 23.74
C VAL A 103 -5.68 2.22 22.81
N TYR A 104 -4.61 2.29 21.99
CA TYR A 104 -4.32 3.46 21.16
C TYR A 104 -4.88 3.35 19.73
N GLY A 105 -5.42 4.46 19.23
CA GLY A 105 -6.14 4.56 17.97
C GLY A 105 -5.39 5.23 16.81
N PHE A 106 -4.59 6.23 17.09
CA PHE A 106 -3.99 7.08 16.06
C PHE A 106 -2.64 6.52 15.57
N VAL A 107 -2.50 6.22 14.28
CA VAL A 107 -3.43 6.25 13.15
C VAL A 107 -4.15 4.90 12.99
N SER A 108 -5.23 4.86 12.18
CA SER A 108 -5.93 3.61 11.89
C SER A 108 -5.13 2.67 10.99
N SER A 109 -4.66 1.52 11.49
CA SER A 109 -3.93 0.52 10.68
C SER A 109 -4.78 -0.05 9.53
N HIS A 110 -6.10 -0.21 9.72
CA HIS A 110 -6.98 -0.66 8.64
C HIS A 110 -7.03 0.36 7.50
N ALA A 111 -7.14 1.64 7.81
CA ALA A 111 -7.09 2.70 6.81
C ALA A 111 -5.70 2.75 6.14
N THR A 112 -4.60 2.68 6.91
CA THR A 112 -3.25 2.69 6.37
C THR A 112 -3.03 1.54 5.39
N ASN A 113 -3.35 0.32 5.79
CA ASN A 113 -3.14 -0.86 4.94
C ASN A 113 -4.05 -0.88 3.71
N SER A 114 -5.33 -0.48 3.84
CA SER A 114 -6.24 -0.47 2.70
C SER A 114 -5.88 0.61 1.67
N PHE A 115 -5.45 1.79 2.09
CA PHE A 115 -5.02 2.85 1.18
C PHE A 115 -3.64 2.58 0.58
N ASP A 116 -2.73 1.90 1.29
CA ASP A 116 -1.48 1.39 0.72
C ASP A 116 -1.75 0.42 -0.44
N VAL A 117 -2.56 -0.61 -0.20
CA VAL A 117 -2.98 -1.56 -1.25
C VAL A 117 -3.67 -0.85 -2.41
N ALA A 118 -4.56 0.10 -2.12
CA ALA A 118 -5.28 0.84 -3.16
C ALA A 118 -4.32 1.62 -4.05
N LEU A 119 -3.46 2.47 -3.46
CA LEU A 119 -2.52 3.32 -4.21
C LEU A 119 -1.50 2.49 -5.00
N LEU A 120 -0.89 1.52 -4.34
CA LEU A 120 0.11 0.68 -4.99
C LEU A 120 -0.49 -0.09 -6.19
N SER A 121 -1.64 -0.73 -6.00
CA SER A 121 -2.28 -1.53 -7.05
C SER A 121 -2.82 -0.69 -8.20
N LEU A 122 -3.44 0.47 -7.94
CA LEU A 122 -3.97 1.32 -9.02
C LEU A 122 -2.86 1.88 -9.91
N MET A 123 -1.67 2.15 -9.36
CA MET A 123 -0.51 2.62 -10.12
C MET A 123 0.05 1.54 -11.06
N PHE A 124 -0.10 0.25 -10.73
CA PHE A 124 0.23 -0.86 -11.61
C PHE A 124 -0.87 -1.16 -12.61
N ILE A 125 -2.15 -1.16 -12.21
CA ILE A 125 -3.28 -1.58 -13.05
C ILE A 125 -3.66 -0.52 -14.07
N LYS A 126 -3.67 0.78 -13.70
CA LYS A 126 -3.88 1.95 -14.56
C LYS A 126 -5.19 1.91 -15.37
N LYS A 127 -6.29 1.44 -14.74
CA LYS A 127 -7.63 1.43 -15.33
C LYS A 127 -8.56 2.33 -14.51
N ARG A 128 -9.26 3.27 -15.16
CA ARG A 128 -10.11 4.27 -14.48
C ARG A 128 -11.19 3.63 -13.58
N TRP A 129 -11.90 2.62 -14.09
CA TRP A 129 -12.91 1.92 -13.30
C TRP A 129 -12.31 1.27 -12.04
N TYR A 130 -11.13 0.62 -12.19
CA TYR A 130 -10.41 0.01 -11.07
C TYR A 130 -9.98 1.04 -10.04
N THR A 131 -9.44 2.18 -10.49
CA THR A 131 -9.05 3.29 -9.59
C THR A 131 -10.21 3.73 -8.72
N ILE A 132 -11.39 3.95 -9.32
CA ILE A 132 -12.59 4.36 -8.57
C ILE A 132 -13.00 3.27 -7.59
N SER A 133 -13.10 2.02 -8.04
CA SER A 133 -13.56 0.89 -7.22
C SER A 133 -12.63 0.62 -6.04
N ILE A 134 -11.30 0.65 -6.24
CA ILE A 134 -10.34 0.33 -5.17
C ILE A 134 -10.22 1.46 -4.14
N ILE A 135 -10.38 2.73 -4.55
CA ILE A 135 -10.42 3.86 -3.61
C ILE A 135 -11.72 3.81 -2.79
N LEU A 136 -12.86 3.56 -3.41
CA LEU A 136 -14.13 3.40 -2.70
C LEU A 136 -14.07 2.23 -1.71
N TRP A 137 -13.49 1.11 -2.10
CA TRP A 137 -13.25 -0.01 -1.21
C TRP A 137 -12.42 0.39 0.02
N ALA A 138 -11.29 1.07 -0.17
CA ALA A 138 -10.45 1.53 0.94
C ALA A 138 -11.18 2.54 1.84
N ALA A 139 -11.98 3.45 1.24
CA ALA A 139 -12.79 4.41 1.99
C ALA A 139 -13.88 3.73 2.82
N VAL A 140 -14.54 2.69 2.29
CA VAL A 140 -15.55 1.90 3.02
C VAL A 140 -14.91 1.17 4.21
N ILE A 141 -13.71 0.61 4.04
CA ILE A 141 -12.96 0.01 5.17
C ILE A 141 -12.63 1.06 6.22
N GLY A 142 -12.14 2.23 5.82
CA GLY A 142 -11.88 3.34 6.74
C GLY A 142 -13.15 3.77 7.49
N TYR A 143 -14.25 3.97 6.77
CA TYR A 143 -15.55 4.33 7.34
C TYR A 143 -16.05 3.28 8.34
N SER A 144 -15.91 1.99 8.02
CA SER A 144 -16.33 0.91 8.92
C SER A 144 -15.66 1.01 10.30
N ARG A 145 -14.43 1.53 10.39
CA ARG A 145 -13.72 1.68 11.68
C ARG A 145 -14.31 2.77 12.57
N ILE A 146 -14.85 3.84 11.95
CA ILE A 146 -15.55 4.90 12.68
C ILE A 146 -16.91 4.38 13.14
N TYR A 147 -17.65 3.75 12.24
CA TYR A 147 -18.95 3.14 12.51
C TYR A 147 -18.90 2.14 13.68
N LEU A 148 -17.89 1.25 13.68
CA LEU A 148 -17.70 0.22 14.71
C LEU A 148 -17.27 0.78 16.08
N GLY A 149 -17.05 2.10 16.23
CA GLY A 149 -16.71 2.72 17.49
C GLY A 149 -15.24 2.65 17.91
N VAL A 150 -14.34 2.25 16.98
CA VAL A 150 -12.94 1.94 17.33
C VAL A 150 -11.90 2.97 16.89
N HIS A 151 -12.27 3.94 16.02
CA HIS A 151 -11.40 5.00 15.56
C HIS A 151 -12.16 6.30 15.35
N TYR A 152 -11.50 7.43 15.61
CA TYR A 152 -11.97 8.74 15.21
C TYR A 152 -11.80 8.97 13.70
N PRO A 153 -12.60 9.87 13.07
CA PRO A 153 -12.39 10.29 11.68
C PRO A 153 -10.96 10.74 11.40
N GLY A 154 -10.34 11.52 12.28
CA GLY A 154 -8.96 11.96 12.17
C GLY A 154 -7.95 10.80 12.12
N ASP A 155 -8.16 9.74 12.91
CA ASP A 155 -7.31 8.53 12.87
C ASP A 155 -7.35 7.85 11.49
N VAL A 156 -8.55 7.83 10.88
CA VAL A 156 -8.79 7.22 9.57
C VAL A 156 -8.19 8.07 8.46
N ILE A 157 -8.40 9.37 8.47
CA ILE A 157 -7.86 10.30 7.45
C ILE A 157 -6.34 10.27 7.47
N CYS A 158 -5.70 10.43 8.65
CA CYS A 158 -4.25 10.39 8.77
C CYS A 158 -3.68 9.01 8.38
N GLY A 159 -4.36 7.92 8.75
CA GLY A 159 -4.00 6.57 8.33
C GLY A 159 -4.08 6.39 6.82
N SER A 160 -5.14 6.91 6.18
CA SER A 160 -5.32 6.87 4.73
C SER A 160 -4.20 7.62 4.00
N LEU A 161 -3.83 8.80 4.48
CA LEU A 161 -2.74 9.59 3.90
C LEU A 161 -1.38 8.88 4.06
N LEU A 162 -1.12 8.29 5.22
CA LEU A 162 0.09 7.51 5.47
C LEU A 162 0.17 6.30 4.53
N GLY A 163 -0.90 5.52 4.40
CA GLY A 163 -0.95 4.37 3.50
C GLY A 163 -0.79 4.78 2.03
N ALA A 164 -1.48 5.84 1.61
CA ALA A 164 -1.34 6.39 0.26
C ALA A 164 0.10 6.82 -0.05
N PHE A 165 0.76 7.49 0.89
CA PHE A 165 2.15 7.91 0.76
C PHE A 165 3.10 6.71 0.64
N ILE A 166 2.91 5.66 1.45
CA ILE A 166 3.73 4.45 1.40
C ILE A 166 3.55 3.75 0.04
N GLY A 167 2.31 3.51 -0.40
CA GLY A 167 2.03 2.87 -1.68
C GLY A 167 2.61 3.64 -2.87
N TRP A 168 2.48 4.97 -2.87
CA TRP A 168 3.09 5.83 -3.88
C TRP A 168 4.63 5.75 -3.86
N SER A 169 5.24 5.80 -2.68
CA SER A 169 6.70 5.74 -2.51
C SER A 169 7.25 4.40 -3.00
N MET A 170 6.60 3.29 -2.65
CA MET A 170 7.03 1.95 -3.07
C MET A 170 6.88 1.75 -4.58
N TYR A 171 5.81 2.26 -5.20
CA TYR A 171 5.70 2.27 -6.65
C TYR A 171 6.81 3.10 -7.31
N SER A 172 7.12 4.28 -6.77
CA SER A 172 8.16 5.16 -7.30
C SER A 172 9.54 4.49 -7.23
N LEU A 173 9.85 3.84 -6.10
CA LEU A 173 11.08 3.05 -5.94
C LEU A 173 11.14 1.86 -6.91
N TYR A 174 10.02 1.16 -7.10
CA TYR A 174 9.94 0.11 -8.12
C TYR A 174 10.29 0.64 -9.51
N VAL A 175 9.72 1.78 -9.93
CA VAL A 175 9.99 2.38 -11.26
C VAL A 175 11.48 2.75 -11.41
N LEU A 176 12.11 3.30 -10.38
CA LEU A 176 13.55 3.61 -10.38
C LEU A 176 14.39 2.34 -10.54
N THR A 177 14.06 1.30 -9.79
CA THR A 177 14.74 0.00 -9.85
C THR A 177 14.58 -0.65 -11.22
N ASP A 178 13.38 -0.66 -11.79
CA ASP A 178 13.13 -1.26 -13.12
C ASP A 178 13.88 -0.52 -14.24
N LYS A 179 13.98 0.81 -14.17
CA LYS A 179 14.76 1.61 -15.13
C LYS A 179 16.26 1.30 -15.06
N ASN A 180 16.80 1.13 -13.86
CA ASN A 180 18.23 0.80 -13.69
C ASN A 180 18.55 -0.59 -14.21
N ILE A 181 17.73 -1.61 -13.89
CA ILE A 181 17.90 -2.98 -14.41
C ILE A 181 17.86 -3.00 -15.95
N LEU A 182 17.01 -2.21 -16.58
CA LEU A 182 16.93 -2.13 -18.05
C LEU A 182 18.17 -1.47 -18.66
N LYS A 183 18.72 -0.43 -18.02
CA LYS A 183 19.96 0.22 -18.46
C LYS A 183 21.15 -0.72 -18.37
N ASP A 184 21.31 -1.45 -17.26
CA ASP A 184 22.40 -2.41 -17.07
C ASP A 184 22.34 -3.55 -18.09
N LYS A 185 21.15 -4.07 -18.39
CA LYS A 185 20.97 -5.08 -19.45
C LYS A 185 21.33 -4.55 -20.84
N ALA A 186 20.96 -3.32 -21.16
CA ALA A 186 21.30 -2.70 -22.44
C ALA A 186 22.82 -2.49 -22.57
N TYR A 187 23.49 -2.06 -21.51
CA TYR A 187 24.93 -1.91 -21.44
C TYR A 187 25.66 -3.26 -21.63
N PHE A 188 25.23 -4.29 -20.89
CA PHE A 188 25.81 -5.63 -20.98
C PHE A 188 25.67 -6.24 -22.39
N ASN A 189 24.51 -6.09 -23.03
CA ASN A 189 24.30 -6.55 -24.41
C ASN A 189 25.18 -5.79 -25.42
N GLN A 190 25.44 -4.50 -25.24
CA GLN A 190 26.35 -3.74 -26.11
C GLN A 190 27.81 -4.17 -25.95
N THR A 191 28.25 -4.49 -24.72
CA THR A 191 29.62 -4.93 -24.46
C THR A 191 29.87 -6.38 -24.91
N SER A 192 28.86 -7.25 -24.90
CA SER A 192 28.95 -8.63 -25.36
C SER A 192 28.91 -8.79 -26.88
N ILE A 193 28.51 -7.75 -27.64
CA ILE A 193 28.45 -7.77 -29.11
C ILE A 193 29.71 -7.16 -29.75
N ARG A 194 30.60 -6.49 -28.99
CA ARG A 194 31.88 -6.05 -29.53
C ARG A 194 32.84 -7.24 -29.62
N PRO A 195 33.22 -7.67 -30.85
CA PRO A 195 34.36 -8.61 -31.00
C PRO A 195 35.62 -7.94 -30.44
N PRO A 196 36.57 -8.72 -29.89
CA PRO A 196 37.82 -8.19 -29.41
C PRO A 196 38.50 -7.40 -30.54
N SER A 197 38.69 -6.11 -30.35
CA SER A 197 39.51 -5.28 -31.24
C SER A 197 40.98 -5.66 -31.03
N GLY A 198 41.43 -6.65 -31.78
CA GLY A 198 42.79 -7.16 -31.68
C GLY A 198 43.01 -8.35 -32.57
N GLY A 199 42.91 -8.16 -33.86
CA GLY A 199 43.53 -9.07 -34.84
C GLY A 199 44.88 -8.47 -35.27
N PRO A 200 45.91 -9.29 -35.38
CA PRO A 200 47.24 -8.82 -35.74
C PRO A 200 47.36 -8.66 -37.28
N ASP A 201 47.21 -7.46 -37.78
CA ASP A 201 47.63 -7.09 -39.11
C ASP A 201 48.92 -6.26 -39.02
N SER A 202 50.01 -6.97 -38.70
CA SER A 202 51.36 -6.48 -38.93
C SER A 202 52.33 -7.60 -39.23
N PHE A 203 52.17 -8.23 -40.36
CA PHE A 203 53.21 -8.97 -41.05
C PHE A 203 52.87 -9.03 -42.54
N ARG A 204 53.26 -7.98 -43.25
CA ARG A 204 53.58 -8.08 -44.68
C ARG A 204 55.01 -7.58 -44.87
N GLU A 205 55.76 -8.55 -44.87
CA GLU A 205 57.11 -8.77 -45.34
C GLU A 205 57.41 -8.02 -46.64
N GLY A 206 58.35 -7.08 -46.56
CA GLY A 206 59.09 -6.67 -47.73
C GLY A 206 60.04 -7.81 -48.11
N ASP A 207 60.26 -7.93 -49.34
CA ASP A 207 61.41 -8.47 -50.07
C ASP A 207 60.97 -9.38 -51.23
N ARG A 208 61.10 -8.83 -52.40
CA ARG A 208 61.97 -9.39 -53.43
C ARG A 208 62.08 -8.45 -54.62
N LYS A 209 63.18 -7.71 -54.68
CA LYS A 209 63.77 -7.29 -55.90
C LYS A 209 64.84 -8.32 -56.27
N GLN A 210 64.99 -8.49 -57.56
CA GLN A 210 66.00 -9.04 -58.44
C GLN A 210 65.33 -10.04 -59.37
N GLU A 211 65.30 -9.91 -60.63
CA GLU A 211 66.14 -9.35 -61.72
C GLU A 211 65.19 -8.96 -62.88
#